data_8eb820f48cb75c7677d33477a4eb0df9
#
_entry.id   8eb820f48cb75c7677d33477a4eb0df9
#
_cell.length_a   1.000
_cell.length_b   1.000
_cell.length_c   1.000
_cell.angle_alpha   90.00
_cell.angle_beta   90.00
_cell.angle_gamma   90.00
#
_symmetry.space_group_name_H-M   'P 1'
#
loop_
_entity.id
_entity.type
_entity.pdbx_description
1 polymer ?
#
loop_
_entity_poly.entity_id
_entity_poly.type
_entity_poly.pdbx_seq_one_letter_code
_entity_poly.pdbx_strand_id
1 'polypeptide(L)'
;MPRTARIALNRPLRRLFDYQIPAGMEPIPGQRVRVPFGHQTLTGLVVETDAPPPEGISLRPIGQLLEPWPVLPEETFRLLSWASRYYQHPLGECLFTALPPALRRGRPAEEKKESWWQAATSPQDLPANAHRQRALLQWLQQQNGPASTQAIINAGFTRAQIRALADKQRILPVTGPENGNAPEPETVPRLTQAQEQAACQLATPDTGFQVSLLYGVTGSGKTEIYIHYLKTHLPRNRQALVLVPEINLTPQTVARFRRYFGDRIGVWHSALNDAQRLQVWLRVRRGEPVILIGTRSA
;
A
#
# COMPACT_ATOMS: atom_id res chain seq x y z
N MET A 1 27.98 24.41 15.23
CA MET A 1 26.71 25.06 14.81
C MET A 1 25.58 24.05 14.87
N PRO A 2 24.36 24.40 15.22
CA PRO A 2 23.25 23.46 15.20
C PRO A 2 23.01 23.00 13.76
N ARG A 3 22.90 21.67 13.56
CA ARG A 3 22.56 21.09 12.26
C ARG A 3 21.10 21.40 11.92
N THR A 4 20.82 21.70 10.68
CA THR A 4 19.51 22.16 10.23
C THR A 4 18.99 21.25 9.11
N ALA A 5 17.68 20.99 9.14
CA ALA A 5 16.98 20.29 8.07
C ALA A 5 15.90 21.17 7.46
N ARG A 6 15.76 21.13 6.14
CA ARG A 6 14.65 21.72 5.39
C ARG A 6 13.54 20.73 5.20
N ILE A 7 12.35 21.08 5.67
CA ILE A 7 11.19 20.21 5.72
C ILE A 7 10.09 20.75 4.81
N ALA A 8 9.56 19.88 3.96
CA ALA A 8 8.36 20.12 3.17
C ALA A 8 7.13 19.71 3.99
N LEU A 9 6.14 20.60 4.08
CA LEU A 9 4.87 20.35 4.75
C LEU A 9 3.76 20.20 3.72
N ASN A 10 2.76 19.34 4.01
CA ASN A 10 1.57 19.21 3.17
C ASN A 10 0.65 20.43 3.35
N ARG A 11 1.09 21.54 2.81
CA ARG A 11 0.41 22.85 2.85
C ARG A 11 0.62 23.57 1.52
N PRO A 12 -0.30 24.43 1.08
CA PRO A 12 -0.21 25.20 -0.16
C PRO A 12 0.82 26.35 -0.05
N LEU A 13 2.02 26.03 0.43
CA LEU A 13 3.09 26.97 0.64
C LEU A 13 4.30 26.58 -0.22
N ARG A 14 4.80 27.52 -1.01
CA ARG A 14 5.92 27.31 -1.95
C ARG A 14 7.31 27.33 -1.30
N ARG A 15 7.37 27.40 0.03
CA ARG A 15 8.63 27.43 0.78
C ARG A 15 8.83 26.15 1.60
N LEU A 16 10.07 25.82 1.85
CA LEU A 16 10.49 24.86 2.84
C LEU A 16 10.61 25.55 4.21
N PHE A 17 10.62 24.74 5.26
CA PHE A 17 10.73 25.21 6.63
C PHE A 17 11.97 24.63 7.27
N ASP A 18 12.77 25.51 7.88
CA ASP A 18 14.00 25.14 8.54
C ASP A 18 13.72 24.72 9.99
N TYR A 19 14.28 23.57 10.37
CA TYR A 19 14.18 23.00 11.72
C TYR A 19 15.57 22.58 12.21
N GLN A 20 15.79 22.72 13.51
CA GLN A 20 17.00 22.21 14.13
C GLN A 20 16.95 20.68 14.20
N ILE A 21 18.04 20.00 13.85
CA ILE A 21 18.22 18.57 14.05
C ILE A 21 18.70 18.35 15.48
N PRO A 22 17.93 17.63 16.34
CA PRO A 22 18.36 17.29 17.69
C PRO A 22 19.61 16.41 17.70
N ALA A 23 20.41 16.49 18.77
CA ALA A 23 21.54 15.61 18.95
C ALA A 23 21.11 14.14 18.94
N GLY A 24 21.85 13.29 18.22
CA GLY A 24 21.55 11.86 18.08
C GLY A 24 20.47 11.54 17.03
N MET A 25 19.91 12.54 16.35
CA MET A 25 18.97 12.31 15.24
C MET A 25 19.70 12.48 13.91
N GLU A 26 19.56 11.51 13.01
CA GLU A 26 20.17 11.50 11.67
C GLU A 26 19.09 11.40 10.59
N PRO A 27 18.36 12.50 10.30
CA PRO A 27 17.35 12.49 9.26
C PRO A 27 18.01 12.43 7.88
N ILE A 28 17.37 11.73 6.95
CA ILE A 28 17.79 11.68 5.55
C ILE A 28 16.64 12.14 4.63
N PRO A 29 16.92 12.68 3.44
CA PRO A 29 15.90 13.09 2.49
C PRO A 29 14.90 11.96 2.18
N GLY A 30 13.61 12.32 2.08
CA GLY A 30 12.53 11.37 1.87
C GLY A 30 11.96 10.71 3.13
N GLN A 31 12.56 10.92 4.31
CA GLN A 31 11.98 10.48 5.59
C GLN A 31 10.87 11.40 6.07
N ARG A 32 9.91 10.82 6.79
CA ARG A 32 8.87 11.60 7.46
C ARG A 32 9.29 11.97 8.87
N VAL A 33 8.94 13.19 9.24
CA VAL A 33 9.21 13.75 10.58
C VAL A 33 7.95 14.36 11.17
N ARG A 34 7.88 14.41 12.49
CA ARG A 34 6.93 15.27 13.21
C ARG A 34 7.62 16.57 13.58
N VAL A 35 7.00 17.67 13.20
CA VAL A 35 7.54 19.01 13.46
C VAL A 35 6.47 19.94 14.04
N PRO A 36 6.85 20.83 14.96
CA PRO A 36 5.94 21.86 15.46
C PRO A 36 5.71 22.92 14.38
N PHE A 37 4.45 23.25 14.12
CA PHE A 37 4.06 24.29 13.18
C PHE A 37 2.93 25.14 13.77
N GLY A 38 3.23 26.39 14.16
CA GLY A 38 2.32 27.20 14.96
C GLY A 38 2.01 26.52 16.30
N HIS A 39 0.74 26.24 16.54
CA HIS A 39 0.24 25.53 17.73
C HIS A 39 -0.03 24.04 17.46
N GLN A 40 0.29 23.55 16.26
CA GLN A 40 0.04 22.17 15.86
C GLN A 40 1.34 21.40 15.65
N THR A 41 1.24 20.09 15.69
CA THR A 41 2.32 19.18 15.23
C THR A 41 1.90 18.61 13.88
N LEU A 42 2.73 18.80 12.86
CA LEU A 42 2.47 18.33 11.51
C LEU A 42 3.44 17.23 11.12
N THR A 43 3.03 16.43 10.16
CA THR A 43 3.92 15.51 9.44
C THR A 43 4.59 16.27 8.31
N GLY A 44 5.92 16.26 8.28
CA GLY A 44 6.74 16.81 7.23
C GLY A 44 7.57 15.73 6.54
N LEU A 45 8.13 16.07 5.39
CA LEU A 45 9.12 15.26 4.66
C LEU A 45 10.45 16.02 4.64
N VAL A 46 11.52 15.32 5.01
CA VAL A 46 12.88 15.85 4.92
C VAL A 46 13.24 16.03 3.45
N VAL A 47 13.63 17.21 3.09
CA VAL A 47 14.07 17.55 1.72
C VAL A 47 15.57 17.66 1.64
N GLU A 48 16.19 18.30 2.63
CA GLU A 48 17.61 18.58 2.69
C GLU A 48 18.08 18.59 4.14
N THR A 49 19.28 18.12 4.37
CA THR A 49 19.95 18.16 5.68
C THR A 49 21.21 19.01 5.61
N ASP A 50 21.63 19.54 6.75
CA ASP A 50 22.83 20.36 6.88
C ASP A 50 22.81 21.65 6.00
N ALA A 51 21.60 22.14 5.69
CA ALA A 51 21.43 23.44 5.08
C ALA A 51 21.90 24.55 6.03
N PRO A 52 22.46 25.65 5.51
CA PRO A 52 22.83 26.78 6.34
C PRO A 52 21.60 27.32 7.08
N PRO A 53 21.69 27.52 8.42
CA PRO A 53 20.57 28.07 9.17
C PRO A 53 20.29 29.50 8.75
N PRO A 54 19.03 29.94 8.73
CA PRO A 54 18.70 31.33 8.48
C PRO A 54 19.25 32.23 9.59
N GLU A 55 19.80 33.37 9.21
CA GLU A 55 20.38 34.33 10.16
C GLU A 55 19.32 34.94 11.09
N GLY A 56 19.63 35.07 12.37
CA GLY A 56 18.80 35.77 13.34
C GLY A 56 17.50 35.04 13.74
N ILE A 57 17.29 33.80 13.32
CA ILE A 57 16.07 33.04 13.64
C ILE A 57 16.40 31.84 14.56
N SER A 58 15.73 31.77 15.69
CA SER A 58 15.76 30.58 16.54
C SER A 58 14.91 29.46 15.95
N LEU A 59 15.55 28.35 15.54
CA LEU A 59 14.87 27.22 14.94
C LEU A 59 14.25 26.32 16.01
N ARG A 60 13.03 25.85 15.75
CA ARG A 60 12.39 24.82 16.55
C ARG A 60 12.99 23.45 16.18
N PRO A 61 13.14 22.53 17.15
CA PRO A 61 13.69 21.21 16.87
C PRO A 61 12.65 20.32 16.15
N ILE A 62 13.16 19.36 15.37
CA ILE A 62 12.37 18.22 14.89
C ILE A 62 11.93 17.41 16.12
N GLY A 63 10.64 17.09 16.20
CA GLY A 63 10.10 16.34 17.33
C GLY A 63 10.42 14.85 17.28
N GLN A 64 10.26 14.22 16.10
CA GLN A 64 10.41 12.76 15.95
C GLN A 64 10.66 12.38 14.48
N LEU A 65 11.50 11.38 14.25
CA LEU A 65 11.51 10.59 13.01
C LEU A 65 10.40 9.55 13.09
N LEU A 66 9.60 9.42 12.02
CA LEU A 66 8.49 8.46 11.99
C LEU A 66 8.94 7.07 11.55
N GLU A 67 9.88 6.99 10.62
CA GLU A 67 10.49 5.75 10.15
C GLU A 67 12.02 5.87 10.08
N PRO A 68 12.75 4.75 10.23
CA PRO A 68 14.22 4.74 10.08
C PRO A 68 14.68 4.75 8.62
N TRP A 69 13.76 4.75 7.65
CA TRP A 69 14.03 4.68 6.21
C TRP A 69 13.22 5.73 5.45
N PRO A 70 13.67 6.19 4.27
CA PRO A 70 12.94 7.17 3.46
C PRO A 70 11.67 6.54 2.88
N VAL A 71 10.51 7.15 3.15
CA VAL A 71 9.22 6.70 2.58
C VAL A 71 9.14 6.95 1.08
N LEU A 72 9.81 7.98 0.59
CA LEU A 72 9.96 8.25 -0.83
C LEU A 72 11.36 7.80 -1.30
N PRO A 73 11.46 6.83 -2.23
CA PRO A 73 12.70 6.52 -2.90
C PRO A 73 13.27 7.75 -3.61
N GLU A 74 14.58 7.81 -3.77
CA GLU A 74 15.26 8.94 -4.38
C GLU A 74 14.70 9.29 -5.77
N GLU A 75 14.46 8.29 -6.61
CA GLU A 75 13.91 8.48 -7.95
C GLU A 75 12.52 9.12 -7.92
N THR A 76 11.64 8.63 -7.05
CA THR A 76 10.30 9.20 -6.85
C THR A 76 10.38 10.62 -6.30
N PHE A 77 11.27 10.85 -5.34
CA PHE A 77 11.50 12.17 -4.78
C PHE A 77 11.98 13.17 -5.86
N ARG A 78 12.92 12.77 -6.71
CA ARG A 78 13.42 13.57 -7.83
C ARG A 78 12.32 13.87 -8.85
N LEU A 79 11.52 12.86 -9.22
CA LEU A 79 10.37 13.03 -10.12
C LEU A 79 9.36 14.05 -9.58
N LEU A 80 8.96 13.92 -8.31
CA LEU A 80 8.00 14.83 -7.69
C LEU A 80 8.56 16.24 -7.51
N SER A 81 9.86 16.37 -7.25
CA SER A 81 10.54 17.67 -7.19
C SER A 81 10.58 18.34 -8.56
N TRP A 82 10.82 17.58 -9.62
CA TRP A 82 10.71 18.06 -10.99
C TRP A 82 9.27 18.48 -11.30
N ALA A 83 8.27 17.64 -10.98
CA ALA A 83 6.86 17.95 -11.23
C ALA A 83 6.41 19.23 -10.51
N SER A 84 6.84 19.45 -9.27
CA SER A 84 6.59 20.68 -8.52
C SER A 84 7.07 21.93 -9.27
N ARG A 85 8.27 21.88 -9.83
CA ARG A 85 8.84 22.98 -10.61
C ARG A 85 8.13 23.17 -11.95
N TYR A 86 7.90 22.07 -12.65
CA TYR A 86 7.26 22.09 -13.98
C TYR A 86 5.83 22.63 -13.93
N TYR A 87 5.03 22.15 -12.99
CA TYR A 87 3.64 22.55 -12.82
C TYR A 87 3.46 23.76 -11.90
N GLN A 88 4.56 24.36 -11.41
CA GLN A 88 4.52 25.50 -10.48
C GLN A 88 3.65 25.22 -9.23
N HIS A 89 3.68 23.98 -8.73
CA HIS A 89 2.88 23.54 -7.58
C HIS A 89 3.74 23.44 -6.31
N PRO A 90 3.18 23.70 -5.10
CA PRO A 90 3.94 23.60 -3.85
C PRO A 90 4.61 22.23 -3.68
N LEU A 91 5.93 22.24 -3.39
CA LEU A 91 6.70 20.98 -3.28
C LEU A 91 6.13 20.03 -2.23
N GLY A 92 5.70 20.57 -1.08
CA GLY A 92 5.11 19.77 -0.03
C GLY A 92 3.90 18.98 -0.51
N GLU A 93 2.97 19.63 -1.20
CA GLU A 93 1.78 18.97 -1.73
C GLU A 93 2.15 17.91 -2.78
N CYS A 94 3.10 18.22 -3.69
CA CYS A 94 3.59 17.25 -4.67
C CYS A 94 4.16 15.98 -3.99
N LEU A 95 5.07 16.16 -3.03
CA LEU A 95 5.68 15.02 -2.33
C LEU A 95 4.66 14.17 -1.58
N PHE A 96 3.68 14.81 -0.95
CA PHE A 96 2.65 14.11 -0.19
C PHE A 96 1.62 13.38 -1.09
N THR A 97 1.50 13.70 -2.37
CA THR A 97 0.59 12.97 -3.28
C THR A 97 0.99 11.50 -3.43
N ALA A 98 2.28 11.19 -3.37
CA ALA A 98 2.78 9.81 -3.45
C ALA A 98 2.56 8.97 -2.18
N LEU A 99 2.07 9.58 -1.11
CA LEU A 99 1.83 8.90 0.16
C LEU A 99 0.35 8.56 0.33
N PRO A 100 0.01 7.36 0.82
CA PRO A 100 -1.36 7.05 1.21
C PRO A 100 -1.85 7.96 2.35
N PRO A 101 -3.19 8.19 2.46
CA PRO A 101 -3.75 9.12 3.44
C PRO A 101 -3.36 8.83 4.89
N ALA A 102 -3.17 7.56 5.24
CA ALA A 102 -2.70 7.16 6.57
C ALA A 102 -1.31 7.74 6.89
N LEU A 103 -0.39 7.68 5.94
CA LEU A 103 0.97 8.22 6.10
C LEU A 103 0.97 9.75 6.11
N ARG A 104 0.15 10.40 5.29
CA ARG A 104 -0.01 11.87 5.32
C ARG A 104 -0.41 12.38 6.70
N ARG A 105 -1.22 11.60 7.45
CA ARG A 105 -1.67 11.91 8.81
C ARG A 105 -0.70 11.47 9.90
N GLY A 106 0.51 11.04 9.54
CA GLY A 106 1.55 10.65 10.51
C GLY A 106 1.30 9.31 11.19
N ARG A 107 0.48 8.42 10.62
CA ARG A 107 0.40 7.03 11.10
C ARG A 107 1.68 6.29 10.76
N PRO A 108 2.12 5.32 11.57
CA PRO A 108 3.29 4.49 11.25
C PRO A 108 3.15 3.79 9.90
N ALA A 109 4.27 3.62 9.19
CA ALA A 109 4.35 2.85 7.95
C ALA A 109 4.49 1.35 8.25
N GLU A 110 3.55 0.83 9.01
CA GLU A 110 3.50 -0.57 9.44
C GLU A 110 2.22 -1.23 8.94
N GLU A 111 2.33 -2.47 8.52
CA GLU A 111 1.17 -3.30 8.29
C GLU A 111 0.48 -3.60 9.62
N LYS A 112 -0.79 -3.27 9.72
CA LYS A 112 -1.58 -3.91 10.76
C LYS A 112 -1.67 -5.39 10.39
N LYS A 113 -0.94 -6.22 11.11
CA LYS A 113 -1.12 -7.67 11.02
C LYS A 113 -2.59 -7.96 11.20
N GLU A 114 -3.19 -8.63 10.22
CA GLU A 114 -4.57 -9.07 10.34
C GLU A 114 -4.62 -10.05 11.52
N SER A 115 -5.47 -9.75 12.51
CA SER A 115 -5.62 -10.63 13.64
C SER A 115 -6.54 -11.78 13.22
N TRP A 116 -6.05 -12.99 13.39
CA TRP A 116 -6.78 -14.22 13.18
C TRP A 116 -7.19 -14.80 14.51
N TRP A 117 -8.36 -15.39 14.54
CA TRP A 117 -9.00 -15.86 15.76
C TRP A 117 -9.45 -17.29 15.62
N GLN A 118 -9.23 -18.04 16.69
CA GLN A 118 -9.72 -19.41 16.82
C GLN A 118 -10.51 -19.53 18.11
N ALA A 119 -11.60 -20.32 18.10
CA ALA A 119 -12.37 -20.60 19.28
C ALA A 119 -11.54 -21.44 20.28
N ALA A 120 -11.44 -20.97 21.52
CA ALA A 120 -10.73 -21.65 22.61
C ALA A 120 -11.67 -22.41 23.53
N THR A 121 -12.97 -22.14 23.47
CA THR A 121 -13.99 -22.76 24.37
C THR A 121 -15.25 -23.10 23.58
N SER A 122 -16.10 -23.91 24.17
CA SER A 122 -17.42 -24.24 23.60
C SER A 122 -18.41 -23.09 23.76
N PRO A 123 -19.35 -22.90 22.83
CA PRO A 123 -20.46 -21.95 23.01
C PRO A 123 -21.30 -22.22 24.25
N GLN A 124 -21.32 -23.48 24.71
CA GLN A 124 -22.06 -23.92 25.91
C GLN A 124 -21.46 -23.38 27.21
N ASP A 125 -20.15 -23.01 27.20
CA ASP A 125 -19.46 -22.47 28.37
C ASP A 125 -19.80 -20.98 28.65
N LEU A 126 -20.64 -20.39 27.81
CA LEU A 126 -21.11 -19.02 27.98
C LEU A 126 -22.50 -18.99 28.62
N PRO A 127 -22.82 -17.93 29.43
CA PRO A 127 -24.14 -17.74 30.01
C PRO A 127 -25.24 -17.73 28.95
N ALA A 128 -26.46 -18.21 29.33
CA ALA A 128 -27.58 -18.33 28.40
C ALA A 128 -28.00 -17.03 27.74
N ASN A 129 -27.80 -15.90 28.41
CA ASN A 129 -28.11 -14.56 27.91
C ASN A 129 -27.06 -14.00 26.92
N ALA A 130 -25.92 -14.66 26.72
CA ALA A 130 -24.86 -14.22 25.82
C ALA A 130 -25.07 -14.69 24.37
N HIS A 131 -26.27 -14.58 23.82
CA HIS A 131 -26.67 -15.13 22.53
C HIS A 131 -25.74 -14.79 21.39
N ARG A 132 -25.34 -13.53 21.24
CA ARG A 132 -24.46 -13.08 20.15
C ARG A 132 -23.03 -13.57 20.31
N GLN A 133 -22.51 -13.71 21.53
CA GLN A 133 -21.19 -14.28 21.79
C GLN A 133 -21.16 -15.79 21.51
N ARG A 134 -22.21 -16.49 21.88
CA ARG A 134 -22.40 -17.90 21.53
C ARG A 134 -22.44 -18.11 20.02
N ALA A 135 -23.20 -17.27 19.31
CA ALA A 135 -23.29 -17.34 17.86
C ALA A 135 -21.92 -17.13 17.19
N LEU A 136 -21.08 -16.19 17.70
CA LEU A 136 -19.74 -15.98 17.16
C LEU A 136 -18.82 -17.19 17.42
N LEU A 137 -18.85 -17.79 18.63
CA LEU A 137 -18.08 -19.00 18.91
C LEU A 137 -18.52 -20.18 18.05
N GLN A 138 -19.83 -20.35 17.87
CA GLN A 138 -20.39 -21.41 17.01
C GLN A 138 -19.97 -21.22 15.55
N TRP A 139 -20.02 -19.97 15.07
CA TRP A 139 -19.56 -19.65 13.72
C TRP A 139 -18.06 -19.93 13.55
N LEU A 140 -17.21 -19.56 14.53
CA LEU A 140 -15.77 -19.84 14.50
C LEU A 140 -15.47 -21.36 14.52
N GLN A 141 -16.25 -22.16 15.25
CA GLN A 141 -16.07 -23.61 15.27
C GLN A 141 -16.47 -24.29 13.96
N GLN A 142 -17.39 -23.68 13.21
CA GLN A 142 -17.80 -24.17 11.88
C GLN A 142 -16.81 -23.85 10.78
N GLN A 143 -15.80 -22.98 11.04
CA GLN A 143 -14.75 -22.70 10.09
C GLN A 143 -13.71 -23.83 10.09
N ASN A 144 -13.20 -24.19 8.91
CA ASN A 144 -12.12 -25.17 8.75
C ASN A 144 -10.73 -24.61 9.15
N GLY A 145 -10.67 -23.77 10.17
CA GLY A 145 -9.42 -23.14 10.64
C GLY A 145 -9.66 -21.77 11.25
N PRO A 146 -8.59 -21.03 11.57
CA PRO A 146 -8.69 -19.67 12.10
C PRO A 146 -9.41 -18.72 11.14
N ALA A 147 -10.22 -17.82 11.69
CA ALA A 147 -10.91 -16.80 10.91
C ALA A 147 -10.29 -15.41 11.13
N SER A 148 -10.14 -14.64 10.04
CA SER A 148 -9.64 -13.28 10.16
C SER A 148 -10.68 -12.35 10.79
N THR A 149 -10.21 -11.27 11.42
CA THR A 149 -11.12 -10.22 11.96
C THR A 149 -12.07 -9.71 10.89
N GLN A 150 -11.62 -9.60 9.64
CA GLN A 150 -12.44 -9.11 8.54
C GLN A 150 -13.51 -10.15 8.14
N ALA A 151 -13.17 -11.44 8.12
CA ALA A 151 -14.12 -12.52 7.84
C ALA A 151 -15.24 -12.55 8.89
N ILE A 152 -14.89 -12.38 10.16
CA ILE A 152 -15.86 -12.31 11.28
C ILE A 152 -16.80 -11.11 11.11
N ILE A 153 -16.27 -9.96 10.72
CA ILE A 153 -17.09 -8.75 10.49
C ILE A 153 -18.01 -8.95 9.28
N ASN A 154 -17.53 -9.55 8.21
CA ASN A 154 -18.33 -9.86 7.02
C ASN A 154 -19.45 -10.88 7.32
N ALA A 155 -19.26 -11.75 8.31
CA ALA A 155 -20.28 -12.66 8.82
C ALA A 155 -21.33 -11.98 9.73
N GLY A 156 -21.25 -10.66 9.91
CA GLY A 156 -22.23 -9.87 10.66
C GLY A 156 -21.91 -9.66 12.13
N PHE A 157 -20.72 -10.03 12.60
CA PHE A 157 -20.29 -9.78 13.97
C PHE A 157 -19.53 -8.45 14.09
N THR A 158 -19.44 -7.92 15.30
CA THR A 158 -18.79 -6.64 15.56
C THR A 158 -17.41 -6.79 16.21
N ARG A 159 -16.54 -5.80 16.03
CA ARG A 159 -15.24 -5.74 16.72
C ARG A 159 -15.38 -5.75 18.24
N ALA A 160 -16.44 -5.16 18.80
CA ALA A 160 -16.72 -5.19 20.24
C ALA A 160 -16.97 -6.62 20.74
N GLN A 161 -17.68 -7.44 19.96
CA GLN A 161 -17.93 -8.85 20.30
C GLN A 161 -16.64 -9.68 20.25
N ILE A 162 -15.79 -9.47 19.23
CA ILE A 162 -14.47 -10.11 19.13
C ILE A 162 -13.64 -9.76 20.37
N ARG A 163 -13.54 -8.47 20.68
CA ARG A 163 -12.78 -7.98 21.85
C ARG A 163 -13.30 -8.56 23.16
N ALA A 164 -14.61 -8.57 23.37
CA ALA A 164 -15.22 -9.10 24.58
C ALA A 164 -14.98 -10.60 24.79
N LEU A 165 -14.86 -11.38 23.71
CA LEU A 165 -14.49 -12.80 23.79
C LEU A 165 -12.98 -13.00 23.98
N ALA A 166 -12.16 -12.15 23.34
CA ALA A 166 -10.71 -12.17 23.48
C ALA A 166 -10.27 -11.79 24.92
N ASP A 167 -10.84 -10.73 25.48
CA ASP A 167 -10.57 -10.29 26.86
C ASP A 167 -10.92 -11.38 27.89
N LYS A 168 -11.91 -12.23 27.59
CA LYS A 168 -12.30 -13.39 28.40
C LYS A 168 -11.57 -14.68 28.02
N GLN A 169 -10.57 -14.61 27.14
CA GLN A 169 -9.83 -15.76 26.62
C GLN A 169 -10.70 -16.87 26.02
N ARG A 170 -11.89 -16.53 25.52
CA ARG A 170 -12.81 -17.47 24.86
C ARG A 170 -12.47 -17.67 23.39
N ILE A 171 -11.77 -16.73 22.78
CA ILE A 171 -11.10 -16.83 21.49
C ILE A 171 -9.64 -16.43 21.68
N LEU A 172 -8.74 -17.07 20.96
CA LEU A 172 -7.31 -16.78 21.02
C LEU A 172 -6.83 -16.17 19.70
N PRO A 173 -5.93 -15.17 19.78
CA PRO A 173 -5.25 -14.72 18.59
C PRO A 173 -4.28 -15.81 18.13
N VAL A 174 -4.34 -16.14 16.85
CA VAL A 174 -3.46 -17.13 16.24
C VAL A 174 -2.79 -16.53 15.03
N THR A 175 -1.69 -17.13 14.60
CA THR A 175 -1.10 -16.79 13.31
C THR A 175 -2.06 -17.24 12.22
N GLY A 176 -2.45 -16.33 11.35
CA GLY A 176 -3.27 -16.69 10.19
C GLY A 176 -2.56 -17.72 9.32
N PRO A 177 -3.28 -18.43 8.46
CA PRO A 177 -2.65 -19.31 7.50
C PRO A 177 -1.61 -18.46 6.75
N GLU A 178 -0.38 -18.91 6.75
CA GLU A 178 0.60 -18.39 5.79
C GLU A 178 -0.07 -18.49 4.42
N ASN A 179 0.01 -17.44 3.60
CA ASN A 179 -0.65 -17.30 2.29
C ASN A 179 -0.35 -18.51 1.37
N GLY A 180 -0.78 -19.71 1.78
CA GLY A 180 -0.43 -20.97 1.19
C GLY A 180 -1.56 -21.68 0.42
N ASN A 181 -2.77 -21.13 0.40
CA ASN A 181 -3.91 -21.74 -0.28
C ASN A 181 -4.57 -20.85 -1.33
N ALA A 182 -3.78 -19.96 -1.99
CA ALA A 182 -4.23 -19.49 -3.30
C ALA A 182 -4.25 -20.69 -4.25
N PRO A 183 -5.34 -20.95 -4.98
CA PRO A 183 -5.34 -21.99 -6.01
C PRO A 183 -4.12 -21.80 -6.92
N GLU A 184 -3.46 -22.90 -7.28
CA GLU A 184 -2.32 -22.82 -8.19
C GLU A 184 -2.71 -21.98 -9.41
N PRO A 185 -1.87 -21.00 -9.79
CA PRO A 185 -2.18 -20.13 -10.91
C PRO A 185 -2.40 -20.95 -12.16
N GLU A 186 -3.54 -20.76 -12.82
CA GLU A 186 -3.88 -21.46 -14.05
C GLU A 186 -2.82 -21.25 -15.14
N THR A 187 -2.75 -22.21 -16.05
CA THR A 187 -1.93 -22.08 -17.27
C THR A 187 -2.49 -20.96 -18.14
N VAL A 188 -1.59 -20.22 -18.80
CA VAL A 188 -1.99 -19.12 -19.69
C VAL A 188 -2.87 -19.67 -20.83
N PRO A 189 -3.93 -18.96 -21.23
CA PRO A 189 -4.73 -19.35 -22.38
C PRO A 189 -3.85 -19.47 -23.63
N ARG A 190 -4.19 -20.40 -24.51
CA ARG A 190 -3.56 -20.46 -25.83
C ARG A 190 -3.93 -19.19 -26.60
N LEU A 191 -2.91 -18.49 -27.04
CA LEU A 191 -3.06 -17.35 -27.92
C LEU A 191 -3.39 -17.82 -29.34
N THR A 192 -4.13 -17.00 -30.10
CA THR A 192 -4.22 -17.18 -31.56
C THR A 192 -2.89 -16.80 -32.21
N GLN A 193 -2.66 -17.26 -33.43
CA GLN A 193 -1.42 -16.95 -34.15
C GLN A 193 -1.13 -15.45 -34.24
N ALA A 194 -2.14 -14.61 -34.46
CA ALA A 194 -2.00 -13.15 -34.50
C ALA A 194 -1.64 -12.56 -33.13
N GLN A 195 -2.21 -13.11 -32.04
CA GLN A 195 -1.88 -12.71 -30.68
C GLN A 195 -0.47 -13.13 -30.29
N GLU A 196 -0.02 -14.33 -30.70
CA GLU A 196 1.36 -14.80 -30.47
C GLU A 196 2.37 -13.90 -31.17
N GLN A 197 2.12 -13.56 -32.44
CA GLN A 197 2.97 -12.62 -33.18
C GLN A 197 3.05 -11.25 -32.46
N ALA A 198 1.92 -10.72 -32.00
CA ALA A 198 1.90 -9.45 -31.26
C ALA A 198 2.65 -9.58 -29.92
N ALA A 199 2.49 -10.67 -29.18
CA ALA A 199 3.20 -10.92 -27.93
C ALA A 199 4.72 -11.02 -28.14
N CYS A 200 5.17 -11.69 -29.19
CA CYS A 200 6.59 -11.78 -29.54
C CYS A 200 7.19 -10.40 -29.88
N GLN A 201 6.43 -9.53 -30.53
CA GLN A 201 6.89 -8.16 -30.84
C GLN A 201 7.00 -7.26 -29.58
N LEU A 202 6.25 -7.59 -28.53
CA LEU A 202 6.35 -6.90 -27.23
C LEU A 202 7.54 -7.39 -26.39
N ALA A 203 8.16 -8.54 -26.77
CA ALA A 203 9.32 -9.06 -26.09
C ALA A 203 10.45 -8.04 -26.14
N THR A 204 10.80 -7.50 -25.00
CA THR A 204 11.76 -6.40 -24.86
C THR A 204 13.19 -6.91 -25.05
N PRO A 205 14.03 -6.19 -25.80
CA PRO A 205 15.46 -6.29 -25.61
C PRO A 205 15.86 -5.84 -24.20
N ASP A 206 16.86 -6.45 -23.63
CA ASP A 206 17.33 -6.32 -22.24
C ASP A 206 17.80 -4.92 -21.79
N THR A 207 17.66 -3.88 -22.59
CA THR A 207 18.29 -2.59 -22.32
C THR A 207 17.33 -1.41 -22.47
N GLY A 208 16.98 -0.83 -21.32
CA GLY A 208 16.45 0.52 -21.24
C GLY A 208 14.92 0.64 -21.28
N PHE A 209 14.44 1.89 -21.35
CA PHE A 209 13.03 2.24 -21.44
C PHE A 209 12.53 2.07 -22.89
N GLN A 210 11.43 1.34 -23.06
CA GLN A 210 10.79 1.12 -24.35
C GLN A 210 9.30 1.41 -24.26
N VAL A 211 8.74 1.98 -25.32
CA VAL A 211 7.31 2.19 -25.49
C VAL A 211 6.83 1.31 -26.65
N SER A 212 5.81 0.51 -26.42
CA SER A 212 5.16 -0.33 -27.41
C SER A 212 3.68 -0.01 -27.49
N LEU A 213 3.12 0.13 -28.69
CA LEU A 213 1.69 0.34 -28.92
C LEU A 213 1.04 -0.97 -29.41
N LEU A 214 0.16 -1.54 -28.57
CA LEU A 214 -0.69 -2.65 -28.98
C LEU A 214 -2.02 -2.11 -29.52
N TYR A 215 -2.15 -2.06 -30.83
CA TYR A 215 -3.35 -1.60 -31.52
C TYR A 215 -4.31 -2.76 -31.81
N GLY A 216 -5.62 -2.57 -31.57
CA GLY A 216 -6.63 -3.58 -31.84
C GLY A 216 -8.03 -3.13 -31.39
N VAL A 217 -9.06 -3.66 -32.04
CA VAL A 217 -10.47 -3.38 -31.72
C VAL A 217 -10.87 -3.93 -30.35
N THR A 218 -12.00 -3.48 -29.83
CA THR A 218 -12.58 -4.03 -28.60
C THR A 218 -12.91 -5.52 -28.83
N GLY A 219 -12.57 -6.36 -27.86
CA GLY A 219 -12.78 -7.81 -27.98
C GLY A 219 -11.68 -8.59 -28.72
N SER A 220 -10.65 -7.92 -29.28
CA SER A 220 -9.55 -8.62 -29.98
C SER A 220 -8.63 -9.45 -29.05
N GLY A 221 -8.89 -9.47 -27.73
CA GLY A 221 -8.11 -10.23 -26.77
C GLY A 221 -6.83 -9.55 -26.31
N LYS A 222 -6.72 -8.22 -26.37
CA LYS A 222 -5.54 -7.48 -25.84
C LYS A 222 -5.20 -7.86 -24.40
N THR A 223 -6.20 -8.10 -23.57
CA THR A 223 -6.00 -8.49 -22.16
C THR A 223 -5.28 -9.84 -22.06
N GLU A 224 -5.55 -10.79 -22.97
CA GLU A 224 -4.84 -12.08 -23.00
C GLU A 224 -3.37 -11.89 -23.35
N ILE A 225 -3.09 -10.98 -24.28
CA ILE A 225 -1.70 -10.65 -24.65
C ILE A 225 -0.97 -10.03 -23.44
N TYR A 226 -1.61 -9.13 -22.68
CA TYR A 226 -1.01 -8.56 -21.46
C TYR A 226 -0.76 -9.62 -20.39
N ILE A 227 -1.72 -10.51 -20.15
CA ILE A 227 -1.58 -11.62 -19.20
C ILE A 227 -0.42 -12.54 -19.63
N HIS A 228 -0.41 -12.92 -20.90
CA HIS A 228 0.65 -13.75 -21.46
C HIS A 228 2.03 -13.09 -21.30
N TYR A 229 2.14 -11.81 -21.70
CA TYR A 229 3.37 -11.03 -21.57
C TYR A 229 3.86 -10.96 -20.11
N LEU A 230 2.98 -10.63 -19.17
CA LEU A 230 3.33 -10.58 -17.75
C LEU A 230 3.76 -11.95 -17.20
N LYS A 231 3.15 -13.03 -17.66
CA LYS A 231 3.47 -14.39 -17.21
C LYS A 231 4.81 -14.90 -17.74
N THR A 232 5.10 -14.57 -19.01
CA THR A 232 6.28 -15.09 -19.72
C THR A 232 7.51 -14.19 -19.59
N HIS A 233 7.33 -12.88 -19.57
CA HIS A 233 8.44 -11.92 -19.67
C HIS A 233 8.67 -11.10 -18.37
N LEU A 234 7.68 -11.02 -17.48
CA LEU A 234 7.92 -10.33 -16.21
C LEU A 234 8.71 -11.22 -15.26
N PRO A 235 9.97 -10.87 -14.91
CA PRO A 235 10.75 -11.63 -13.93
C PRO A 235 9.99 -11.78 -12.62
N ARG A 236 10.16 -12.91 -11.94
CA ARG A 236 9.42 -13.20 -10.69
C ARG A 236 9.66 -12.19 -9.57
N ASN A 237 10.78 -11.50 -9.59
CA ASN A 237 11.18 -10.47 -8.62
C ASN A 237 10.84 -9.03 -9.06
N ARG A 238 10.20 -8.85 -10.21
CA ARG A 238 9.80 -7.53 -10.73
C ARG A 238 8.34 -7.24 -10.44
N GLN A 239 8.02 -5.95 -10.47
CA GLN A 239 6.68 -5.41 -10.31
C GLN A 239 6.12 -4.98 -11.67
N ALA A 240 4.79 -4.98 -11.78
CA ALA A 240 4.10 -4.41 -12.93
C ALA A 240 2.96 -3.51 -12.47
N LEU A 241 2.71 -2.45 -13.23
CA LEU A 241 1.56 -1.57 -13.06
C LEU A 241 0.65 -1.69 -14.27
N VAL A 242 -0.59 -2.12 -14.06
CA VAL A 242 -1.63 -2.23 -15.08
C VAL A 242 -2.67 -1.15 -14.83
N LEU A 243 -2.64 -0.10 -15.64
CA LEU A 243 -3.61 0.99 -15.54
C LEU A 243 -4.81 0.70 -16.45
N VAL A 244 -5.98 0.74 -15.86
CA VAL A 244 -7.26 0.56 -16.58
C VAL A 244 -8.18 1.76 -16.30
N PRO A 245 -9.05 2.13 -17.26
CA PRO A 245 -10.10 3.10 -16.98
C PRO A 245 -10.98 2.64 -15.80
N GLU A 246 -11.52 3.58 -15.04
CA GLU A 246 -12.34 3.30 -13.85
C GLU A 246 -13.49 2.34 -14.14
N ILE A 247 -14.16 2.50 -15.28
CA ILE A 247 -15.27 1.66 -15.74
C ILE A 247 -14.86 0.20 -16.04
N ASN A 248 -13.58 -0.04 -16.28
CA ASN A 248 -13.04 -1.36 -16.62
C ASN A 248 -12.41 -2.07 -15.40
N LEU A 249 -12.26 -1.38 -14.28
CA LEU A 249 -11.77 -1.99 -13.03
C LEU A 249 -12.91 -2.75 -12.32
N THR A 250 -13.46 -3.72 -13.00
CA THR A 250 -14.56 -4.56 -12.48
C THR A 250 -14.03 -5.74 -11.65
N PRO A 251 -14.85 -6.31 -10.75
CA PRO A 251 -14.49 -7.54 -10.04
C PRO A 251 -14.10 -8.67 -11.00
N GLN A 252 -14.73 -8.77 -12.17
CA GLN A 252 -14.42 -9.76 -13.19
C GLN A 252 -13.01 -9.57 -13.76
N THR A 253 -12.62 -8.32 -14.06
CA THR A 253 -11.27 -7.99 -14.53
C THR A 253 -10.22 -8.39 -13.47
N VAL A 254 -10.44 -8.04 -12.21
CA VAL A 254 -9.54 -8.40 -11.12
C VAL A 254 -9.48 -9.93 -10.93
N ALA A 255 -10.64 -10.61 -10.95
CA ALA A 255 -10.71 -12.06 -10.82
C ALA A 255 -9.95 -12.77 -11.96
N ARG A 256 -10.05 -12.23 -13.20
CA ARG A 256 -9.31 -12.76 -14.36
C ARG A 256 -7.80 -12.72 -14.12
N PHE A 257 -7.25 -11.60 -13.67
CA PHE A 257 -5.82 -11.52 -13.34
C PHE A 257 -5.44 -12.42 -12.17
N ARG A 258 -6.26 -12.48 -11.10
CA ARG A 258 -6.01 -13.34 -9.94
C ARG A 258 -5.93 -14.81 -10.29
N ARG A 259 -6.69 -15.28 -11.28
CA ARG A 259 -6.65 -16.66 -11.79
C ARG A 259 -5.24 -17.05 -12.25
N TYR A 260 -4.49 -16.12 -12.85
CA TYR A 260 -3.15 -16.38 -13.41
C TYR A 260 -2.00 -15.99 -12.49
N PHE A 261 -2.22 -15.08 -11.56
CA PHE A 261 -1.17 -14.48 -10.75
C PHE A 261 -1.40 -14.63 -9.24
N GLY A 262 -2.54 -15.15 -8.81
CA GLY A 262 -2.85 -15.39 -7.40
C GLY A 262 -2.67 -14.15 -6.53
N ASP A 263 -1.94 -14.32 -5.44
CA ASP A 263 -1.69 -13.29 -4.42
C ASP A 263 -0.73 -12.18 -4.87
N ARG A 264 -0.09 -12.33 -6.03
CA ARG A 264 0.71 -11.25 -6.62
C ARG A 264 -0.14 -10.07 -7.08
N ILE A 265 -1.46 -10.22 -7.17
CA ILE A 265 -2.35 -9.12 -7.57
C ILE A 265 -2.60 -8.17 -6.41
N GLY A 266 -2.17 -6.92 -6.60
CA GLY A 266 -2.60 -5.76 -5.82
C GLY A 266 -3.67 -4.98 -6.59
N VAL A 267 -4.66 -4.43 -5.89
CA VAL A 267 -5.71 -3.61 -6.52
C VAL A 267 -5.71 -2.23 -5.89
N TRP A 268 -5.78 -1.18 -6.74
CA TRP A 268 -5.84 0.20 -6.27
C TRP A 268 -7.00 0.95 -6.94
N HIS A 269 -7.96 1.38 -6.12
CA HIS A 269 -9.12 2.16 -6.57
C HIS A 269 -9.65 3.08 -5.47
N SER A 270 -10.56 3.97 -5.83
CA SER A 270 -11.11 4.99 -4.93
C SER A 270 -11.87 4.43 -3.72
N ALA A 271 -12.51 3.27 -3.86
CA ALA A 271 -13.28 2.62 -2.79
C ALA A 271 -12.42 1.90 -1.72
N LEU A 272 -11.10 1.78 -1.90
CA LEU A 272 -10.22 1.24 -0.87
C LEU A 272 -10.20 2.15 0.36
N ASN A 273 -10.32 1.56 1.54
CA ASN A 273 -10.10 2.29 2.79
C ASN A 273 -8.60 2.58 3.03
N ASP A 274 -8.30 3.45 3.99
CA ASP A 274 -6.92 3.87 4.28
C ASP A 274 -5.98 2.74 4.66
N ALA A 275 -6.48 1.73 5.37
CA ALA A 275 -5.67 0.58 5.79
C ALA A 275 -5.31 -0.30 4.59
N GLN A 276 -6.27 -0.56 3.70
CA GLN A 276 -6.06 -1.31 2.48
C GLN A 276 -5.08 -0.60 1.55
N ARG A 277 -5.23 0.72 1.37
CA ARG A 277 -4.28 1.53 0.60
C ARG A 277 -2.87 1.46 1.17
N LEU A 278 -2.74 1.59 2.49
CA LEU A 278 -1.45 1.49 3.16
C LEU A 278 -0.82 0.10 2.95
N GLN A 279 -1.60 -0.96 3.06
CA GLN A 279 -1.13 -2.33 2.87
C GLN A 279 -0.58 -2.55 1.44
N VAL A 280 -1.35 -2.18 0.43
CA VAL A 280 -0.92 -2.30 -0.97
C VAL A 280 0.34 -1.46 -1.21
N TRP A 281 0.36 -0.21 -0.73
CA TRP A 281 1.50 0.68 -0.87
C TRP A 281 2.77 0.10 -0.21
N LEU A 282 2.65 -0.47 0.99
CA LEU A 282 3.78 -1.10 1.69
C LEU A 282 4.33 -2.30 0.93
N ARG A 283 3.47 -3.16 0.36
CA ARG A 283 3.90 -4.29 -0.48
C ARG A 283 4.72 -3.82 -1.67
N VAL A 284 4.22 -2.82 -2.40
CA VAL A 284 4.92 -2.22 -3.54
C VAL A 284 6.23 -1.58 -3.07
N ARG A 285 6.21 -0.82 -1.98
CA ARG A 285 7.39 -0.11 -1.46
C ARG A 285 8.51 -1.06 -1.00
N ARG A 286 8.18 -2.24 -0.47
CA ARG A 286 9.14 -3.28 -0.08
C ARG A 286 9.74 -4.03 -1.27
N GLY A 287 9.31 -3.74 -2.48
CA GLY A 287 9.75 -4.46 -3.67
C GLY A 287 9.15 -5.85 -3.80
N GLU A 288 8.07 -6.16 -3.08
CA GLU A 288 7.37 -7.43 -3.28
C GLU A 288 6.95 -7.58 -4.75
N PRO A 289 6.96 -8.79 -5.32
CA PRO A 289 6.64 -9.01 -6.72
C PRO A 289 5.14 -8.85 -7.00
N VAL A 290 4.64 -7.63 -6.92
CA VAL A 290 3.22 -7.27 -7.08
C VAL A 290 2.93 -6.86 -8.52
N ILE A 291 1.79 -7.31 -9.04
CA ILE A 291 1.14 -6.77 -10.24
C ILE A 291 0.00 -5.88 -9.74
N LEU A 292 0.24 -4.58 -9.74
CA LEU A 292 -0.73 -3.59 -9.28
C LEU A 292 -1.70 -3.26 -10.41
N ILE A 293 -2.98 -3.53 -10.20
CA ILE A 293 -4.04 -3.14 -11.13
C ILE A 293 -4.77 -1.95 -10.51
N GLY A 294 -4.86 -0.87 -11.26
CA GLY A 294 -5.51 0.32 -10.74
C GLY A 294 -5.98 1.28 -11.82
N THR A 295 -6.61 2.35 -11.36
CA THR A 295 -7.00 3.47 -12.21
C THR A 295 -5.87 4.49 -12.26
N ARG A 296 -6.08 5.61 -12.93
CA ARG A 296 -5.07 6.70 -13.04
C ARG A 296 -4.50 7.21 -11.70
N SER A 297 -5.13 6.89 -10.58
CA SER A 297 -4.68 7.26 -9.23
C SER A 297 -3.82 6.18 -8.54
N ALA A 298 -3.52 5.10 -9.23
CA ALA A 298 -2.73 3.99 -8.70
C ALA A 298 -1.24 4.32 -8.59
#